data_3f0faddce8838fb32f6ffb094454f6f4
#
_entry.id   3f0faddce8838fb32f6ffb094454f6f4
#
_cell.length_a   1.000
_cell.length_b   1.000
_cell.length_c   1.000
_cell.angle_alpha   90.00
_cell.angle_beta   90.00
_cell.angle_gamma   90.00
#
_symmetry.space_group_name_H-M   'P 1'
#
loop_
_entity.id
_entity.type
_entity.pdbx_description
1 polymer ?
#
loop_
_entity_poly.entity_id
_entity_poly.type
_entity_poly.pdbx_seq_one_letter_code
_entity_poly.pdbx_strand_id
1 'polypeptide(L)'
;VLGVEAEVWTEWIDKRPKLDLNVYPRMQALAEVAWSAEERKKYADFKERLEAFKPTLDALGIGYAVTSVAEPGTFQRQKPRRLFYCGDTHYELKLNEERKAKGEK
;
A
#
# COMPACT_ATOMS: atom_id res chain seq x y z
N VAL A 1 12.42 -16.17 15.82
CA VAL A 1 12.45 -14.90 15.07
C VAL A 1 12.55 -13.76 16.08
N LEU A 2 13.56 -12.92 15.95
CA LEU A 2 13.80 -11.79 16.86
C LEU A 2 13.01 -10.53 16.49
N GLY A 3 12.56 -10.44 15.24
CA GLY A 3 11.81 -9.30 14.73
C GLY A 3 11.57 -9.40 13.23
N VAL A 4 10.94 -8.38 12.68
CA VAL A 4 10.73 -8.19 11.25
C VAL A 4 11.26 -6.83 10.83
N GLU A 5 11.70 -6.71 9.60
CA GLU A 5 12.26 -5.50 9.02
C GLU A 5 11.59 -5.23 7.68
N ALA A 6 11.39 -3.96 7.36
CA ALA A 6 10.95 -3.53 6.05
C ALA A 6 11.79 -2.35 5.59
N GLU A 7 12.27 -2.43 4.37
CA GLU A 7 13.07 -1.38 3.75
C GLU A 7 12.25 -0.63 2.70
N VAL A 8 12.45 0.69 2.64
CA VAL A 8 11.90 1.53 1.57
C VAL A 8 13.06 2.21 0.87
N TRP A 9 13.37 1.72 -0.32
CA TRP A 9 14.44 2.25 -1.17
C TRP A 9 13.91 3.47 -1.92
N THR A 10 14.56 4.61 -1.70
CA THR A 10 14.03 5.92 -2.11
C THR A 10 14.59 6.45 -3.43
N GLU A 11 15.38 5.69 -4.17
CA GLU A 11 16.02 6.15 -5.42
C GLU A 11 15.00 6.70 -6.44
N TRP A 12 13.77 6.20 -6.40
CA TRP A 12 12.70 6.59 -7.32
C TRP A 12 11.53 7.30 -6.63
N ILE A 13 11.72 7.70 -5.36
CA ILE A 13 10.70 8.37 -4.54
C ILE A 13 11.12 9.81 -4.31
N ASP A 14 10.61 10.71 -5.14
CA ASP A 14 10.94 12.12 -5.16
C ASP A 14 9.97 13.00 -4.33
N LYS A 15 8.83 12.44 -3.91
CA LYS A 15 7.77 13.19 -3.23
C LYS A 15 7.13 12.39 -2.10
N ARG A 16 6.67 13.11 -1.05
CA ARG A 16 5.98 12.51 0.09
C ARG A 16 4.75 11.67 -0.29
N PRO A 17 3.84 12.12 -1.17
CA PRO A 17 2.69 11.30 -1.57
C PRO A 17 3.08 9.97 -2.18
N LYS A 18 4.19 9.90 -2.89
CA LYS A 18 4.71 8.68 -3.46
C LYS A 18 5.33 7.76 -2.41
N LEU A 19 6.00 8.33 -1.41
CA LEU A 19 6.46 7.58 -0.25
C LEU A 19 5.30 6.94 0.48
N ASP A 20 4.30 7.74 0.82
CA ASP A 20 3.11 7.28 1.54
C ASP A 20 2.39 6.16 0.78
N LEU A 21 2.21 6.30 -0.53
CA LEU A 21 1.62 5.28 -1.39
C LEU A 21 2.39 3.94 -1.34
N ASN A 22 3.71 3.99 -1.28
CA ASN A 22 4.55 2.79 -1.23
C ASN A 22 4.57 2.15 0.16
N VAL A 23 4.50 2.96 1.20
CA VAL A 23 4.54 2.50 2.60
C VAL A 23 3.17 1.97 3.04
N TYR A 24 2.11 2.74 2.79
CA TYR A 24 0.77 2.41 3.29
C TYR A 24 -0.14 1.88 2.18
N PRO A 25 -0.90 0.82 2.41
CA PRO A 25 -1.13 0.10 3.68
C PRO A 25 -0.17 -1.07 3.93
N ARG A 26 0.90 -1.23 3.18
CA ARG A 26 1.81 -2.39 3.29
C ARG A 26 2.45 -2.48 4.67
N MET A 27 2.74 -1.35 5.31
CA MET A 27 3.29 -1.31 6.67
C MET A 27 2.31 -1.89 7.70
N GLN A 28 1.00 -1.69 7.54
CA GLN A 28 0.00 -2.32 8.41
C GLN A 28 -0.01 -3.84 8.25
N ALA A 29 0.17 -4.34 7.03
CA ALA A 29 0.27 -5.78 6.80
C ALA A 29 1.53 -6.38 7.45
N LEU A 30 2.66 -5.67 7.40
CA LEU A 30 3.86 -6.08 8.10
C LEU A 30 3.67 -6.08 9.62
N ALA A 31 3.04 -5.03 10.16
CA ALA A 31 2.70 -4.94 11.57
C ALA A 31 1.78 -6.08 12.01
N GLU A 32 0.78 -6.43 11.20
CA GLU A 32 -0.08 -7.59 11.45
C GLU A 32 0.72 -8.90 11.57
N VAL A 33 1.63 -9.11 10.65
CA VAL A 33 2.50 -10.31 10.68
C VAL A 33 3.41 -10.33 11.91
N ALA A 34 3.93 -9.15 12.29
CA ALA A 34 4.90 -9.03 13.38
C ALA A 34 4.27 -9.20 14.79
N TRP A 35 3.06 -8.65 14.98
CA TRP A 35 2.45 -8.50 16.30
C TRP A 35 1.27 -9.43 16.57
N SER A 36 0.65 -10.00 15.53
CA SER A 36 -0.48 -10.89 15.72
C SER A 36 -0.03 -12.34 15.92
N ALA A 37 -0.66 -13.03 16.86
CA ALA A 37 -0.49 -14.46 17.02
C ALA A 37 -0.91 -15.22 15.76
N GLU A 38 -0.27 -16.34 15.45
CA GLU A 38 -0.46 -17.10 14.22
C GLU A 38 -1.94 -17.47 13.99
N GLU A 39 -2.65 -17.84 15.04
CA GLU A 39 -4.05 -18.26 15.01
C GLU A 39 -5.00 -17.10 14.63
N ARG A 40 -4.55 -15.85 14.80
CA ARG A 40 -5.32 -14.63 14.50
C ARG A 40 -5.04 -14.04 13.12
N LYS A 41 -4.05 -14.56 12.41
CA LYS A 41 -3.64 -14.07 11.08
C LYS A 41 -4.60 -14.50 9.99
N LYS A 42 -5.82 -13.94 10.01
CA LYS A 42 -6.83 -14.13 8.98
C LYS A 42 -6.88 -12.91 8.07
N TYR A 43 -6.63 -13.12 6.80
CA TYR A 43 -6.54 -12.06 5.82
C TYR A 43 -7.84 -11.24 5.68
N ALA A 44 -9.00 -11.89 5.75
CA ALA A 44 -10.29 -11.21 5.69
C ALA A 44 -10.47 -10.23 6.88
N ASP A 45 -10.20 -10.71 8.10
CA ASP A 45 -10.30 -9.89 9.31
C ASP A 45 -9.31 -8.72 9.29
N PHE A 46 -8.10 -8.96 8.76
CA PHE A 46 -7.11 -7.91 8.54
C PHE A 46 -7.64 -6.83 7.61
N LYS A 47 -8.26 -7.20 6.50
CA LYS A 47 -8.81 -6.23 5.54
C LYS A 47 -9.90 -5.35 6.16
N GLU A 48 -10.80 -5.91 6.95
CA GLU A 48 -11.84 -5.13 7.64
C GLU A 48 -11.22 -4.12 8.61
N ARG A 49 -10.24 -4.54 9.41
CA ARG A 49 -9.52 -3.66 10.33
C ARG A 49 -8.72 -2.58 9.60
N LEU A 50 -8.14 -2.93 8.45
CA LEU A 50 -7.43 -1.98 7.61
C LEU A 50 -8.37 -0.89 7.08
N GLU A 51 -9.55 -1.27 6.58
CA GLU A 51 -10.56 -0.29 6.12
C GLU A 51 -11.01 0.63 7.27
N ALA A 52 -11.21 0.08 8.46
CA ALA A 52 -11.55 0.86 9.66
C ALA A 52 -10.40 1.79 10.11
N PHE A 53 -9.15 1.49 9.76
CA PHE A 53 -7.98 2.29 10.11
C PHE A 53 -7.71 3.44 9.13
N LYS A 54 -8.16 3.36 7.91
CA LYS A 54 -7.92 4.40 6.87
C LYS A 54 -8.35 5.81 7.30
N PRO A 55 -9.50 6.03 7.97
CA PRO A 55 -9.85 7.36 8.48
C PRO A 55 -8.81 7.94 9.46
N THR A 56 -8.09 7.10 10.19
CA THR A 56 -6.99 7.55 11.05
C THR A 56 -5.81 8.06 10.22
N LEU A 57 -5.46 7.38 9.12
CA LEU A 57 -4.45 7.84 8.19
C LEU A 57 -4.84 9.19 7.55
N ASP A 58 -6.10 9.33 7.16
CA ASP A 58 -6.64 10.58 6.61
C ASP A 58 -6.55 11.72 7.63
N ALA A 59 -6.92 11.48 8.89
CA ALA A 59 -6.81 12.46 9.98
C ALA A 59 -5.36 12.88 10.26
N LEU A 60 -4.40 12.00 10.03
CA LEU A 60 -2.96 12.27 10.16
C LEU A 60 -2.34 12.89 8.90
N GLY A 61 -3.11 13.07 7.82
CA GLY A 61 -2.61 13.56 6.54
C GLY A 61 -1.64 12.59 5.85
N ILE A 62 -1.77 11.30 6.13
CA ILE A 62 -0.93 10.25 5.54
C ILE A 62 -1.64 9.65 4.33
N GLY A 63 -1.03 9.74 3.16
CA GLY A 63 -1.52 9.09 1.96
C GLY A 63 -1.41 7.56 2.03
N TYR A 64 -2.24 6.84 1.28
CA TYR A 64 -2.17 5.38 1.19
C TYR A 64 -2.68 4.88 -0.16
N ALA A 65 -2.19 3.73 -0.57
CA ALA A 65 -2.71 3.04 -1.74
C ALA A 65 -4.08 2.43 -1.42
N VAL A 66 -5.06 2.63 -2.30
CA VAL A 66 -6.32 1.88 -2.23
C VAL A 66 -6.03 0.39 -2.43
N THR A 67 -6.87 -0.47 -1.86
CA THR A 67 -6.63 -1.91 -1.84
C THR A 67 -6.42 -2.48 -3.24
N SER A 68 -7.16 -2.02 -4.23
CA SER A 68 -7.02 -2.46 -5.62
C SER A 68 -5.70 -2.05 -6.29
N VAL A 69 -4.99 -1.06 -5.76
CA VAL A 69 -3.63 -0.68 -6.17
C VAL A 69 -2.58 -1.47 -5.39
N ALA A 70 -2.82 -1.67 -4.09
CA ALA A 70 -1.92 -2.46 -3.24
C ALA A 70 -1.94 -3.95 -3.60
N GLU A 71 -3.09 -4.45 -4.08
CA GLU A 71 -3.31 -5.83 -4.50
C GLU A 71 -3.75 -5.92 -5.96
N PRO A 72 -2.91 -5.56 -6.90
CA PRO A 72 -3.30 -5.61 -8.30
C PRO A 72 -3.53 -7.05 -8.76
N GLY A 73 -4.58 -7.26 -9.55
CA GLY A 73 -4.84 -8.53 -10.23
C GLY A 73 -3.69 -8.95 -11.15
N THR A 74 -3.68 -10.23 -11.56
CA THR A 74 -2.58 -10.83 -12.34
C THR A 74 -2.21 -10.01 -13.59
N PHE A 75 -3.21 -9.50 -14.30
CA PHE A 75 -3.00 -8.68 -15.49
C PHE A 75 -2.40 -7.30 -15.16
N GLN A 76 -2.81 -6.69 -14.06
CA GLN A 76 -2.34 -5.38 -13.62
C GLN A 76 -0.91 -5.45 -13.05
N ARG A 77 -0.49 -6.58 -12.49
CA ARG A 77 0.88 -6.78 -11.98
C ARG A 77 1.95 -6.71 -13.07
N GLN A 78 1.60 -6.96 -14.31
CA GLN A 78 2.56 -6.88 -15.43
C GLN A 78 2.80 -5.44 -15.90
N LYS A 79 1.81 -4.56 -15.77
CA LYS A 79 1.93 -3.15 -16.20
C LYS A 79 2.93 -2.34 -15.35
N PRO A 80 2.87 -2.36 -14.01
CA PRO A 80 3.84 -1.65 -13.18
C PRO A 80 5.29 -2.08 -13.41
N ARG A 81 5.53 -3.36 -13.66
CA ARG A 81 6.87 -3.86 -14.00
C ARG A 81 7.43 -3.21 -15.26
N ARG A 82 6.62 -3.11 -16.31
CA ARG A 82 7.02 -2.44 -17.56
C ARG A 82 7.29 -0.96 -17.34
N LEU A 83 6.41 -0.28 -16.59
CA LEU A 83 6.51 1.16 -16.32
C LEU A 83 7.69 1.48 -15.40
N PHE A 84 7.98 0.65 -14.42
CA PHE A 84 9.16 0.81 -13.58
C PHE A 84 10.45 0.77 -14.40
N TYR A 85 10.60 -0.20 -15.29
CA TYR A 85 11.74 -0.29 -16.18
C TYR A 85 11.79 0.79 -17.27
N CYS A 86 10.67 1.41 -17.59
CA CYS A 86 10.56 2.51 -18.55
C CYS A 86 10.64 3.90 -17.93
N GLY A 87 10.83 4.02 -16.62
CA GLY A 87 11.01 5.29 -15.92
C GLY A 87 9.73 6.07 -15.63
N ASP A 88 8.54 5.52 -15.87
CA ASP A 88 7.28 6.18 -15.51
C ASP A 88 6.91 5.94 -14.04
N THR A 89 7.54 6.72 -13.20
CA THR A 89 7.40 6.62 -11.74
C THR A 89 6.12 7.27 -11.19
N HIS A 90 5.34 7.97 -12.01
CA HIS A 90 4.11 8.65 -11.58
C HIS A 90 2.83 7.84 -11.83
N TYR A 91 2.93 6.74 -12.55
CA TYR A 91 1.75 5.95 -12.96
C TYR A 91 0.93 5.44 -11.78
N GLU A 92 1.55 4.84 -10.78
CA GLU A 92 0.84 4.27 -9.64
C GLU A 92 0.17 5.37 -8.80
N LEU A 93 0.82 6.51 -8.64
CA LEU A 93 0.25 7.64 -7.91
C LEU A 93 -0.99 8.17 -8.63
N LYS A 94 -0.90 8.40 -9.93
CA LYS A 94 -2.03 8.83 -10.77
C LYS A 94 -3.18 7.83 -10.74
N LEU A 95 -2.88 6.53 -10.88
CA LEU A 95 -3.87 5.48 -10.80
C LEU A 95 -4.58 5.45 -9.45
N ASN A 96 -3.85 5.65 -8.36
CA ASN A 96 -4.41 5.71 -7.02
C ASN A 96 -5.35 6.92 -6.84
N GLU A 97 -4.95 8.08 -7.33
CA GLU A 97 -5.78 9.29 -7.31
C GLU A 97 -7.07 9.11 -8.12
N GLU A 98 -6.96 8.55 -9.32
CA GLU A 98 -8.12 8.26 -10.19
C GLU A 98 -9.11 7.30 -9.52
N ARG A 99 -8.61 6.26 -8.82
CA ARG A 99 -9.45 5.28 -8.12
C ARG A 99 -10.09 5.86 -6.87
N LYS A 100 -9.36 6.65 -6.08
CA LYS A 100 -9.93 7.39 -4.96
C LYS A 100 -11.04 8.34 -5.43
N ALA A 101 -10.83 9.05 -6.53
CA ALA A 101 -11.85 9.94 -7.10
C ALA A 101 -13.12 9.18 -7.55
N LYS A 102 -13.00 7.92 -7.96
CA LYS A 102 -14.12 7.02 -8.29
C LYS A 102 -14.77 6.37 -7.06
N GLY A 103 -14.28 6.66 -5.85
CA GLY A 103 -14.79 6.09 -4.60
C GLY A 103 -14.36 4.63 -4.36
N GLU A 104 -13.31 4.15 -5.04
CA GLU A 104 -12.72 2.84 -4.76
C GLU A 104 -11.99 2.88 -3.41
N LYS A 105 -12.22 1.82 -2.62
CA LYS A 105 -11.59 1.63 -1.30
C LYS A 105 -10.31 0.83 -1.41
#